data_2553cb8ad795cfefef422f9300170f16
#
_entry.id   2553cb8ad795cfefef422f9300170f16
#
_cell.length_a   1.000
_cell.length_b   1.000
_cell.length_c   1.000
_cell.angle_alpha   90.00
_cell.angle_beta   90.00
_cell.angle_gamma   90.00
#
_symmetry.space_group_name_H-M   'P 1'
#
loop_
_entity.id
_entity.type
_entity.pdbx_description
1 polymer ?
#
loop_
_entity_poly.entity_id
_entity_poly.type
_entity_poly.pdbx_seq_one_letter_code
_entity_poly.pdbx_strand_id
1 'polypeptide(L)'
;EFVETEGVTIAQVLYMLGVEPVRSQFGSVEDVRLIPTSELGRPRIDVVIQTSGQFRDLAASRLALISKAVELVASLGKEDQENYVAAGSVATEKELVEQGLSPKEARELANVRIFGGINGMYGTGIQEMVTSGDKWEQEKEIADVYLNNMGAAYTGKQEDWGRFVKPLFRAALKNTDVVVQPRQNNTWGALSLDHVYEFMGGLTLSVRNVTGKDPDTYFADYRNHSNMRMQDLKEAI
;
A
#
# COMPACT_ATOMS: atom_id res chain seq x y z
N GLU A 1 12.58 3.99 -7.74
CA GLU A 1 11.36 3.81 -8.56
C GLU A 1 10.63 5.14 -8.72
N PHE A 2 10.22 5.83 -7.66
CA PHE A 2 9.48 7.10 -7.75
C PHE A 2 10.16 8.16 -8.61
N VAL A 3 11.46 8.35 -8.46
CA VAL A 3 12.24 9.35 -9.24
C VAL A 3 12.38 8.90 -10.69
N GLU A 4 12.70 7.63 -10.93
CA GLU A 4 12.94 7.10 -12.27
C GLU A 4 11.68 7.01 -13.13
N THR A 5 10.51 6.84 -12.50
CA THR A 5 9.21 6.75 -13.19
C THR A 5 8.40 8.04 -13.13
N GLU A 6 8.96 9.10 -12.57
CA GLU A 6 8.24 10.38 -12.37
C GLU A 6 6.92 10.22 -11.58
N GLY A 7 6.84 9.20 -10.72
CA GLY A 7 5.71 8.96 -9.84
C GLY A 7 4.56 8.14 -10.47
N VAL A 8 4.85 7.29 -11.46
CA VAL A 8 3.81 6.45 -12.12
C VAL A 8 3.02 5.61 -11.12
N THR A 9 3.67 4.98 -10.12
CA THR A 9 2.97 4.20 -9.10
C THR A 9 1.96 5.05 -8.31
N ILE A 10 2.33 6.30 -7.97
CA ILE A 10 1.39 7.22 -7.32
C ILE A 10 0.22 7.55 -8.25
N ALA A 11 0.50 7.79 -9.53
CA ALA A 11 -0.55 8.05 -10.52
C ALA A 11 -1.53 6.87 -10.65
N GLN A 12 -1.02 5.63 -10.61
CA GLN A 12 -1.86 4.42 -10.58
C GLN A 12 -2.73 4.34 -9.33
N VAL A 13 -2.17 4.64 -8.16
CA VAL A 13 -2.92 4.69 -6.90
C VAL A 13 -4.06 5.71 -7.00
N LEU A 14 -3.77 6.94 -7.45
CA LEU A 14 -4.78 7.97 -7.63
C LEU A 14 -5.84 7.54 -8.66
N TYR A 15 -5.42 6.92 -9.76
CA TYR A 15 -6.33 6.35 -10.74
C TYR A 15 -7.27 5.32 -10.11
N MET A 16 -6.76 4.34 -9.37
CA MET A 16 -7.56 3.32 -8.68
C MET A 16 -8.59 3.94 -7.74
N LEU A 17 -8.18 4.94 -6.96
CA LEU A 17 -9.06 5.69 -6.06
C LEU A 17 -10.13 6.52 -6.80
N GLY A 18 -9.95 6.80 -8.09
CA GLY A 18 -10.85 7.67 -8.86
C GLY A 18 -10.69 9.14 -8.50
N VAL A 19 -9.45 9.57 -8.34
CA VAL A 19 -9.06 10.96 -8.12
C VAL A 19 -8.03 11.38 -9.15
N GLU A 20 -7.91 12.67 -9.39
CA GLU A 20 -6.92 13.24 -10.29
C GLU A 20 -6.06 14.28 -9.59
N PRO A 21 -4.79 14.44 -10.02
CA PRO A 21 -3.89 15.42 -9.45
C PRO A 21 -4.28 16.85 -9.90
N VAL A 22 -4.28 17.78 -8.96
CA VAL A 22 -4.36 19.22 -9.23
C VAL A 22 -2.94 19.77 -9.35
N ARG A 23 -2.63 20.39 -10.47
CA ARG A 23 -1.29 20.88 -10.77
C ARG A 23 -1.22 22.40 -10.70
N SER A 24 -0.09 22.91 -10.21
CA SER A 24 0.26 24.32 -10.29
C SER A 24 0.52 24.73 -11.74
N GLN A 25 0.66 26.03 -11.96
CA GLN A 25 1.11 26.59 -13.26
C GLN A 25 2.50 26.08 -13.70
N PHE A 26 3.31 25.57 -12.80
CA PHE A 26 4.63 24.99 -13.07
C PHE A 26 4.59 23.46 -13.24
N GLY A 27 3.38 22.85 -13.26
CA GLY A 27 3.19 21.40 -13.43
C GLY A 27 3.36 20.56 -12.16
N SER A 28 3.76 21.14 -11.03
CA SER A 28 3.86 20.43 -9.76
C SER A 28 2.48 20.00 -9.24
N VAL A 29 2.36 18.77 -8.76
CA VAL A 29 1.13 18.30 -8.09
C VAL A 29 1.04 18.92 -6.70
N GLU A 30 0.02 19.74 -6.46
CA GLU A 30 -0.20 20.45 -5.21
C GLU A 30 -1.40 19.90 -4.43
N ASP A 31 -2.35 19.29 -5.13
CA ASP A 31 -3.55 18.76 -4.52
C ASP A 31 -4.13 17.60 -5.33
N VAL A 32 -5.23 17.03 -4.85
CA VAL A 32 -6.04 16.02 -5.53
C VAL A 32 -7.51 16.41 -5.50
N ARG A 33 -8.26 16.04 -6.54
CA ARG A 33 -9.70 16.21 -6.59
C ARG A 33 -10.40 14.92 -7.03
N LEU A 34 -11.62 14.74 -6.56
CA LEU A 34 -12.47 13.61 -6.96
C LEU A 34 -12.85 13.74 -8.42
N ILE A 35 -12.78 12.62 -9.14
CA ILE A 35 -13.49 12.48 -10.42
C ILE A 35 -14.94 12.14 -10.06
N PRO A 36 -15.94 12.90 -10.58
CA PRO A 36 -17.33 12.60 -10.33
C PRO A 36 -17.69 11.16 -10.71
N THR A 37 -18.54 10.50 -9.94
CA THR A 37 -18.92 9.10 -10.19
C THR A 37 -19.55 8.93 -11.57
N SER A 38 -20.30 9.92 -12.05
CA SER A 38 -20.88 9.93 -13.41
C SER A 38 -19.85 9.97 -14.55
N GLU A 39 -18.64 10.44 -14.26
CA GLU A 39 -17.53 10.55 -15.23
C GLU A 39 -16.54 9.41 -15.08
N LEU A 40 -16.44 8.81 -13.88
CA LEU A 40 -15.44 7.78 -13.57
C LEU A 40 -15.65 6.50 -14.37
N GLY A 41 -16.90 6.04 -14.55
CA GLY A 41 -17.27 4.89 -15.39
C GLY A 41 -16.73 3.53 -14.92
N ARG A 42 -16.24 3.43 -13.68
CA ARG A 42 -15.67 2.22 -13.06
C ARG A 42 -15.72 2.31 -11.53
N PRO A 43 -15.57 1.19 -10.83
CA PRO A 43 -15.44 1.18 -9.37
C PRO A 43 -14.26 2.03 -8.86
N ARG A 44 -14.38 2.50 -7.61
CA ARG A 44 -13.28 3.04 -6.82
C ARG A 44 -12.63 1.89 -6.06
N ILE A 45 -11.39 1.57 -6.44
CA ILE A 45 -10.65 0.42 -5.89
C ILE A 45 -9.92 0.85 -4.62
N ASP A 46 -10.10 0.08 -3.55
CA ASP A 46 -9.35 0.28 -2.31
C ASP A 46 -7.88 -0.16 -2.52
N VAL A 47 -6.97 0.59 -1.93
CA VAL A 47 -5.53 0.36 -2.08
C VAL A 47 -4.85 0.42 -0.72
N VAL A 48 -3.98 -0.54 -0.45
CA VAL A 48 -3.07 -0.50 0.71
C VAL A 48 -1.66 -0.33 0.18
N ILE A 49 -0.96 0.69 0.66
CA ILE A 49 0.36 1.07 0.18
C ILE A 49 1.38 0.70 1.25
N GLN A 50 2.33 -0.12 0.85
CA GLN A 50 3.49 -0.42 1.64
C GLN A 50 4.66 0.44 1.13
N THR A 51 5.18 1.33 1.98
CA THR A 51 6.23 2.28 1.61
C THR A 51 7.58 1.90 2.22
N SER A 52 8.66 2.16 1.49
CA SER A 52 10.01 2.09 2.03
C SER A 52 10.33 3.32 2.91
N GLY A 53 11.29 3.18 3.81
CA GLY A 53 11.79 4.30 4.60
C GLY A 53 12.36 5.42 3.73
N GLN A 54 13.04 5.09 2.64
CA GLN A 54 13.57 6.08 1.70
C GLN A 54 12.46 6.92 1.05
N PHE A 55 11.38 6.28 0.59
CA PHE A 55 10.25 7.01 0.01
C PHE A 55 9.58 7.92 1.03
N ARG A 56 9.36 7.43 2.24
CA ARG A 56 8.84 8.25 3.36
C ARG A 56 9.66 9.51 3.58
N ASP A 57 10.99 9.37 3.61
CA ASP A 57 11.88 10.49 3.93
C ASP A 57 12.00 11.50 2.77
N LEU A 58 11.97 11.01 1.53
CA LEU A 58 12.16 11.85 0.34
C LEU A 58 10.85 12.42 -0.25
N ALA A 59 9.73 11.77 -0.02
CA ALA A 59 8.47 12.07 -0.69
C ALA A 59 7.28 12.25 0.29
N ALA A 60 7.53 12.79 1.47
CA ALA A 60 6.54 13.01 2.53
C ALA A 60 5.26 13.71 2.03
N SER A 61 5.39 14.75 1.19
CA SER A 61 4.23 15.46 0.62
C SER A 61 3.36 14.56 -0.27
N ARG A 62 3.93 13.51 -0.87
CA ARG A 62 3.18 12.56 -1.70
C ARG A 62 2.37 11.60 -0.84
N LEU A 63 2.90 11.17 0.30
CA LEU A 63 2.14 10.38 1.27
C LEU A 63 0.94 11.17 1.81
N ALA A 64 1.10 12.44 2.12
CA ALA A 64 0.01 13.31 2.54
C ALA A 64 -1.08 13.46 1.46
N LEU A 65 -0.70 13.62 0.19
CA LEU A 65 -1.65 13.67 -0.94
C LEU A 65 -2.45 12.37 -1.10
N ILE A 66 -1.79 11.22 -0.96
CA ILE A 66 -2.46 9.92 -1.03
C ILE A 66 -3.43 9.75 0.14
N SER A 67 -3.01 10.09 1.37
CA SER A 67 -3.91 10.05 2.53
C SER A 67 -5.14 10.93 2.32
N LYS A 68 -4.95 12.15 1.82
CA LYS A 68 -6.07 13.05 1.46
C LYS A 68 -6.98 12.43 0.40
N ALA A 69 -6.41 11.77 -0.63
CA ALA A 69 -7.20 11.10 -1.65
C ALA A 69 -8.08 10.00 -1.06
N VAL A 70 -7.53 9.15 -0.19
CA VAL A 70 -8.29 8.09 0.51
C VAL A 70 -9.41 8.69 1.36
N GLU A 71 -9.14 9.73 2.14
CA GLU A 71 -10.13 10.41 2.98
C GLU A 71 -11.28 10.99 2.14
N LEU A 72 -10.96 11.66 1.03
CA LEU A 72 -11.96 12.21 0.11
C LEU A 72 -12.87 11.12 -0.46
N VAL A 73 -12.29 10.01 -0.92
CA VAL A 73 -13.05 8.90 -1.50
C VAL A 73 -13.89 8.19 -0.44
N ALA A 74 -13.32 7.93 0.74
CA ALA A 74 -14.04 7.30 1.85
C ALA A 74 -15.24 8.14 2.30
N SER A 75 -15.14 9.49 2.24
CA SER A 75 -16.20 10.41 2.64
C SER A 75 -17.43 10.38 1.73
N LEU A 76 -17.32 9.88 0.49
CA LEU A 76 -18.46 9.71 -0.42
C LEU A 76 -19.44 8.62 0.08
N GLY A 77 -19.00 7.77 1.00
CA GLY A 77 -19.81 6.68 1.54
C GLY A 77 -20.01 5.53 0.56
N LYS A 78 -20.77 4.54 1.02
CA LYS A 78 -21.07 3.32 0.23
C LYS A 78 -22.11 3.53 -0.87
N GLU A 79 -22.84 4.64 -0.81
CA GLU A 79 -23.88 4.98 -1.76
C GLU A 79 -23.30 5.44 -3.11
N ASP A 80 -22.05 5.88 -3.12
CA ASP A 80 -21.30 6.05 -4.36
C ASP A 80 -21.05 4.67 -4.97
N GLN A 81 -21.55 4.46 -6.18
CA GLN A 81 -21.58 3.14 -6.83
C GLN A 81 -20.21 2.45 -6.77
N GLU A 82 -20.20 1.26 -6.16
CA GLU A 82 -19.00 0.42 -6.06
C GLU A 82 -17.77 1.13 -5.46
N ASN A 83 -17.97 1.88 -4.38
CA ASN A 83 -16.90 2.50 -3.62
C ASN A 83 -16.30 1.51 -2.62
N TYR A 84 -15.30 0.75 -3.09
CA TYR A 84 -14.62 -0.23 -2.25
C TYR A 84 -13.74 0.41 -1.17
N VAL A 85 -13.31 1.67 -1.34
CA VAL A 85 -12.57 2.42 -0.30
C VAL A 85 -13.46 2.68 0.91
N ALA A 86 -14.68 3.18 0.70
CA ALA A 86 -15.64 3.40 1.78
C ALA A 86 -16.06 2.07 2.44
N ALA A 87 -16.27 1.02 1.64
CA ALA A 87 -16.56 -0.32 2.17
C ALA A 87 -15.42 -0.88 3.01
N GLY A 88 -14.18 -0.74 2.54
CA GLY A 88 -12.97 -1.14 3.25
C GLY A 88 -12.77 -0.37 4.55
N SER A 89 -13.05 0.93 4.56
CA SER A 89 -12.98 1.76 5.77
C SER A 89 -13.96 1.29 6.85
N VAL A 90 -15.20 1.00 6.48
CA VAL A 90 -16.20 0.46 7.42
C VAL A 90 -15.79 -0.92 7.94
N ALA A 91 -15.24 -1.78 7.08
CA ALA A 91 -14.76 -3.10 7.48
C ALA A 91 -13.57 -2.98 8.45
N THR A 92 -12.63 -2.06 8.17
CA THR A 92 -11.49 -1.79 9.04
C THR A 92 -11.93 -1.24 10.40
N GLU A 93 -12.86 -0.25 10.44
CA GLU A 93 -13.40 0.27 11.69
C GLU A 93 -13.99 -0.84 12.56
N LYS A 94 -14.82 -1.68 11.95
CA LYS A 94 -15.44 -2.82 12.64
C LYS A 94 -14.41 -3.78 13.22
N GLU A 95 -13.43 -4.18 12.42
CA GLU A 95 -12.36 -5.08 12.84
C GLU A 95 -11.56 -4.49 14.02
N LEU A 96 -11.21 -3.20 13.96
CA LEU A 96 -10.46 -2.54 15.03
C LEU A 96 -11.25 -2.51 16.36
N VAL A 97 -12.57 -2.30 16.30
CA VAL A 97 -13.42 -2.36 17.48
C VAL A 97 -13.47 -3.79 18.03
N GLU A 98 -13.59 -4.80 17.19
CA GLU A 98 -13.56 -6.22 17.58
C GLU A 98 -12.20 -6.61 18.21
N GLN A 99 -11.12 -5.93 17.82
CA GLN A 99 -9.78 -6.10 18.39
C GLN A 99 -9.54 -5.25 19.65
N GLY A 100 -10.56 -4.54 20.15
CA GLY A 100 -10.55 -3.87 21.45
C GLY A 100 -10.22 -2.38 21.41
N LEU A 101 -10.15 -1.75 20.23
CA LEU A 101 -10.03 -0.28 20.14
C LEU A 101 -11.38 0.37 20.48
N SER A 102 -11.32 1.60 21.02
CA SER A 102 -12.53 2.39 21.19
C SER A 102 -13.15 2.75 19.83
N PRO A 103 -14.49 2.87 19.72
CA PRO A 103 -15.13 3.24 18.45
C PRO A 103 -14.62 4.57 17.86
N LYS A 104 -14.23 5.52 18.71
CA LYS A 104 -13.65 6.79 18.27
C LYS A 104 -12.29 6.57 17.61
N GLU A 105 -11.41 5.86 18.29
CA GLU A 105 -10.05 5.56 17.78
C GLU A 105 -10.09 4.68 16.53
N ALA A 106 -10.96 3.67 16.49
CA ALA A 106 -11.15 2.83 15.33
C ALA A 106 -11.59 3.63 14.10
N ARG A 107 -12.50 4.60 14.28
CA ARG A 107 -12.95 5.49 13.20
C ARG A 107 -11.85 6.42 12.70
N GLU A 108 -11.04 6.98 13.59
CA GLU A 108 -9.90 7.83 13.23
C GLU A 108 -8.86 7.09 12.39
N LEU A 109 -8.70 5.78 12.62
CA LEU A 109 -7.74 4.92 11.94
C LEU A 109 -8.30 4.18 10.71
N ALA A 110 -9.60 4.15 10.53
CA ALA A 110 -10.27 3.34 9.51
C ALA A 110 -9.85 3.65 8.07
N ASN A 111 -9.42 4.89 7.81
CA ASN A 111 -8.99 5.35 6.49
C ASN A 111 -7.47 5.25 6.27
N VAL A 112 -6.71 4.75 7.23
CA VAL A 112 -5.26 4.59 7.05
C VAL A 112 -5.00 3.49 6.02
N ARG A 113 -4.26 3.84 4.95
CA ARG A 113 -3.89 2.93 3.85
C ARG A 113 -2.41 2.94 3.53
N ILE A 114 -1.60 3.72 4.28
CA ILE A 114 -0.16 3.80 4.04
C ILE A 114 0.56 3.25 5.26
N PHE A 115 1.40 2.26 5.02
CA PHE A 115 2.15 1.55 6.04
C PHE A 115 3.63 1.42 5.64
N GLY A 116 4.50 1.28 6.64
CA GLY A 116 5.93 1.10 6.41
C GLY A 116 6.68 0.83 7.69
N GLY A 117 8.00 0.84 7.62
CA GLY A 117 8.86 0.75 8.81
C GLY A 117 8.78 2.01 9.67
N ILE A 118 9.04 1.88 10.96
CA ILE A 118 9.20 3.04 11.86
C ILE A 118 10.41 3.88 11.43
N ASN A 119 10.50 5.11 11.94
CA ASN A 119 11.62 6.00 11.66
C ASN A 119 12.97 5.33 11.96
N GLY A 120 13.90 5.41 10.99
CA GLY A 120 15.21 4.78 11.07
C GLY A 120 15.28 3.32 10.62
N MET A 121 14.15 2.68 10.31
CA MET A 121 14.11 1.35 9.70
C MET A 121 13.91 1.44 8.19
N TYR A 122 14.77 0.77 7.44
CA TYR A 122 14.74 0.77 5.96
C TYR A 122 14.44 -0.60 5.35
N GLY A 123 14.70 -1.69 6.07
CA GLY A 123 14.35 -3.05 5.68
C GLY A 123 13.12 -3.58 6.41
N THR A 124 12.62 -4.72 5.96
CA THR A 124 11.45 -5.40 6.55
C THR A 124 11.81 -6.27 7.76
N GLY A 125 13.09 -6.60 7.92
CA GLY A 125 13.60 -7.47 8.97
C GLY A 125 13.39 -8.97 8.74
N ILE A 126 12.85 -9.39 7.61
CA ILE A 126 12.69 -10.82 7.30
C ILE A 126 13.87 -11.43 6.55
N GLN A 127 14.76 -10.60 5.99
CA GLN A 127 15.89 -11.05 5.19
C GLN A 127 16.76 -12.06 5.94
N GLU A 128 17.12 -11.75 7.17
CA GLU A 128 17.95 -12.62 7.99
C GLU A 128 17.24 -13.93 8.37
N MET A 129 15.93 -13.91 8.58
CA MET A 129 15.14 -15.10 8.84
C MET A 129 15.14 -16.03 7.63
N VAL A 130 14.87 -15.48 6.43
CA VAL A 130 14.80 -16.26 5.19
C VAL A 130 16.15 -16.86 4.82
N THR A 131 17.24 -16.08 4.93
CA THR A 131 18.58 -16.54 4.56
C THR A 131 19.17 -17.56 5.54
N SER A 132 18.85 -17.48 6.82
CA SER A 132 19.34 -18.41 7.83
C SER A 132 18.66 -19.77 7.79
N GLY A 133 17.38 -19.83 7.41
CA GLY A 133 16.61 -21.06 7.26
C GLY A 133 16.29 -21.83 8.55
N ASP A 134 17.00 -21.52 9.65
CA ASP A 134 16.85 -22.15 10.96
C ASP A 134 16.13 -21.26 12.01
N LYS A 135 15.72 -20.06 11.61
CA LYS A 135 15.07 -19.09 12.49
C LYS A 135 13.55 -19.09 12.43
N TRP A 136 12.97 -20.00 11.68
CA TRP A 136 11.53 -20.14 11.56
C TRP A 136 11.14 -21.59 11.26
N GLU A 137 10.00 -22.01 11.79
CA GLU A 137 9.42 -23.34 11.56
C GLU A 137 8.18 -23.24 10.65
N GLN A 138 7.49 -22.10 10.69
CA GLN A 138 6.27 -21.86 9.92
C GLN A 138 6.34 -20.50 9.22
N GLU A 139 5.86 -20.45 7.99
CA GLU A 139 5.76 -19.20 7.19
C GLU A 139 5.04 -18.06 7.93
N LYS A 140 4.11 -18.41 8.82
CA LYS A 140 3.42 -17.44 9.66
C LYS A 140 4.37 -16.59 10.50
N GLU A 141 5.48 -17.14 10.97
CA GLU A 141 6.45 -16.42 11.79
C GLU A 141 7.13 -15.31 10.98
N ILE A 142 7.44 -15.58 9.70
CA ILE A 142 7.96 -14.57 8.77
C ILE A 142 6.91 -13.47 8.53
N ALA A 143 5.64 -13.86 8.29
CA ALA A 143 4.56 -12.92 8.10
C ALA A 143 4.34 -12.03 9.34
N ASP A 144 4.43 -12.60 10.54
CA ASP A 144 4.27 -11.87 11.80
C ASP A 144 5.40 -10.84 12.01
N VAL A 145 6.64 -11.19 11.68
CA VAL A 145 7.78 -10.25 11.72
C VAL A 145 7.56 -9.11 10.72
N TYR A 146 7.16 -9.43 9.48
CA TYR A 146 6.87 -8.42 8.47
C TYR A 146 5.76 -7.45 8.93
N LEU A 147 4.63 -7.99 9.38
CA LEU A 147 3.50 -7.19 9.84
C LEU A 147 3.83 -6.30 11.04
N ASN A 148 4.71 -6.76 11.92
CA ASN A 148 5.17 -5.97 13.06
C ASN A 148 6.14 -4.87 12.64
N ASN A 149 7.07 -5.17 11.73
CA ASN A 149 8.11 -4.22 11.33
C ASN A 149 7.59 -3.19 10.32
N MET A 150 6.66 -3.58 9.46
CA MET A 150 6.14 -2.76 8.37
C MET A 150 4.72 -2.22 8.63
N GLY A 151 4.23 -2.34 9.85
CA GLY A 151 2.88 -1.93 10.25
C GLY A 151 2.76 -0.53 10.84
N ALA A 152 3.81 0.30 10.78
CA ALA A 152 3.73 1.69 11.21
C ALA A 152 2.86 2.51 10.24
N ALA A 153 1.88 3.24 10.78
CA ALA A 153 0.91 4.01 10.02
C ALA A 153 1.47 5.38 9.60
N TYR A 154 1.15 5.79 8.39
CA TYR A 154 1.47 7.10 7.83
C TYR A 154 0.18 7.78 7.39
N THR A 155 -0.27 8.76 8.15
CA THR A 155 -1.51 9.50 7.94
C THR A 155 -1.24 10.80 7.17
N GLY A 156 -2.31 11.58 6.89
CA GLY A 156 -2.17 12.93 6.36
C GLY A 156 -1.48 13.91 7.32
N LYS A 157 -1.34 13.55 8.60
CA LYS A 157 -0.70 14.37 9.64
C LYS A 157 0.66 13.80 9.99
N GLN A 158 1.72 14.54 9.68
CA GLN A 158 3.10 14.09 9.93
C GLN A 158 3.41 13.85 11.43
N GLU A 159 2.73 14.55 12.34
CA GLU A 159 2.87 14.34 13.78
C GLU A 159 2.46 12.95 14.25
N ASP A 160 1.58 12.27 13.49
CA ASP A 160 1.10 10.92 13.80
C ASP A 160 1.92 9.82 13.07
N TRP A 161 2.94 10.19 12.31
CA TRP A 161 3.71 9.24 11.50
C TRP A 161 4.53 8.29 12.34
N GLY A 162 4.56 7.03 11.89
CA GLY A 162 5.26 5.96 12.59
C GLY A 162 4.48 5.38 13.77
N ARG A 163 3.23 5.82 13.98
CA ARG A 163 2.36 5.22 15.00
C ARG A 163 2.10 3.75 14.66
N PHE A 164 2.47 2.88 15.57
CA PHE A 164 2.21 1.46 15.45
C PHE A 164 0.95 1.08 16.24
N VAL A 165 -0.06 0.57 15.53
CA VAL A 165 -1.29 0.02 16.13
C VAL A 165 -1.43 -1.41 15.67
N LYS A 166 -1.13 -2.35 16.53
CA LYS A 166 -0.94 -3.78 16.21
C LYS A 166 -1.98 -4.39 15.25
N PRO A 167 -3.31 -4.19 15.41
CA PRO A 167 -4.30 -4.77 14.51
C PRO A 167 -4.49 -4.01 13.20
N LEU A 168 -4.02 -2.76 13.09
CA LEU A 168 -4.41 -1.86 12.01
C LEU A 168 -3.96 -2.34 10.63
N PHE A 169 -2.68 -2.71 10.47
CA PHE A 169 -2.17 -3.19 9.19
C PHE A 169 -2.84 -4.49 8.77
N ARG A 170 -3.07 -5.42 9.72
CA ARG A 170 -3.82 -6.66 9.46
C ARG A 170 -5.25 -6.37 9.01
N ALA A 171 -5.93 -5.44 9.67
CA ALA A 171 -7.29 -5.04 9.32
C ALA A 171 -7.35 -4.43 7.91
N ALA A 172 -6.39 -3.58 7.55
CA ALA A 172 -6.30 -2.99 6.22
C ALA A 172 -6.05 -4.04 5.11
N LEU A 173 -5.28 -5.11 5.40
CA LEU A 173 -4.97 -6.17 4.42
C LEU A 173 -6.10 -7.20 4.24
N LYS A 174 -7.13 -7.21 5.08
CA LYS A 174 -8.13 -8.29 5.15
C LYS A 174 -8.90 -8.54 3.86
N ASN A 175 -9.03 -7.53 3.01
CA ASN A 175 -9.73 -7.61 1.72
C ASN A 175 -8.77 -7.46 0.53
N THR A 176 -7.49 -7.76 0.70
CA THR A 176 -6.50 -7.64 -0.37
C THR A 176 -6.51 -8.91 -1.23
N ASP A 177 -6.78 -8.74 -2.52
CA ASP A 177 -6.79 -9.82 -3.51
C ASP A 177 -5.53 -9.81 -4.40
N VAL A 178 -4.85 -8.67 -4.50
CA VAL A 178 -3.73 -8.46 -5.44
C VAL A 178 -2.58 -7.74 -4.76
N VAL A 179 -1.36 -8.19 -5.01
CA VAL A 179 -0.11 -7.53 -4.61
C VAL A 179 0.67 -7.12 -5.85
N VAL A 180 1.08 -5.87 -5.92
CA VAL A 180 1.80 -5.31 -7.07
C VAL A 180 3.15 -4.74 -6.63
N GLN A 181 4.21 -5.13 -7.36
CA GLN A 181 5.55 -4.58 -7.20
C GLN A 181 5.95 -3.83 -8.47
N PRO A 182 6.35 -2.55 -8.39
CA PRO A 182 6.86 -1.81 -9.55
C PRO A 182 8.27 -2.29 -9.93
N ARG A 183 8.55 -2.31 -11.25
CA ARG A 183 9.87 -2.59 -11.83
C ARG A 183 10.19 -1.52 -12.87
N GLN A 184 11.20 -0.69 -12.59
CA GLN A 184 11.48 0.53 -13.36
C GLN A 184 12.72 0.44 -14.27
N ASN A 185 13.63 -0.50 -14.04
CA ASN A 185 14.87 -0.59 -14.80
C ASN A 185 15.32 -2.05 -15.05
N ASN A 186 16.38 -2.22 -15.84
CA ASN A 186 16.96 -3.50 -16.22
C ASN A 186 18.22 -3.87 -15.43
N THR A 187 18.60 -3.11 -14.41
CA THR A 187 19.85 -3.34 -13.66
C THR A 187 19.79 -4.61 -12.81
N TRP A 188 18.61 -5.19 -12.66
CA TRP A 188 18.40 -6.41 -11.89
C TRP A 188 17.31 -7.32 -12.49
N GLY A 189 17.47 -8.62 -12.32
CA GLY A 189 16.43 -9.59 -12.64
C GLY A 189 15.36 -9.67 -11.57
N ALA A 190 14.16 -10.12 -11.92
CA ALA A 190 13.02 -10.22 -11.01
C ALA A 190 13.28 -11.05 -9.75
N LEU A 191 14.23 -11.98 -9.78
CA LEU A 191 14.59 -12.85 -8.66
C LEU A 191 15.92 -12.50 -8.00
N SER A 192 16.61 -11.46 -8.46
CA SER A 192 17.98 -11.17 -8.00
C SER A 192 18.08 -10.05 -6.97
N LEU A 193 16.97 -9.46 -6.58
CA LEU A 193 16.93 -8.43 -5.56
C LEU A 193 16.15 -8.87 -4.31
N ASP A 194 16.70 -8.52 -3.17
CA ASP A 194 16.03 -8.57 -1.88
C ASP A 194 14.67 -7.86 -1.85
N HIS A 195 14.49 -6.78 -2.61
CA HIS A 195 13.21 -6.09 -2.74
C HIS A 195 12.04 -7.02 -3.13
N VAL A 196 12.28 -8.00 -4.00
CA VAL A 196 11.21 -8.88 -4.47
C VAL A 196 10.81 -9.85 -3.36
N TYR A 197 11.74 -10.58 -2.76
CA TYR A 197 11.38 -11.52 -1.71
C TYR A 197 11.12 -10.83 -0.37
N GLU A 198 11.82 -9.73 -0.07
CA GLU A 198 11.69 -9.02 1.20
C GLU A 198 10.40 -8.20 1.24
N PHE A 199 10.18 -7.32 0.26
CA PHE A 199 8.99 -6.44 0.27
C PHE A 199 7.78 -7.12 -0.37
N MET A 200 7.84 -7.52 -1.63
CA MET A 200 6.72 -8.17 -2.30
C MET A 200 6.40 -9.54 -1.69
N GLY A 201 7.42 -10.37 -1.47
CA GLY A 201 7.27 -11.70 -0.88
C GLY A 201 6.74 -11.62 0.55
N GLY A 202 7.30 -10.75 1.38
CA GLY A 202 6.84 -10.53 2.75
C GLY A 202 5.41 -10.00 2.82
N LEU A 203 5.03 -9.07 1.92
CA LEU A 203 3.66 -8.57 1.83
C LEU A 203 2.69 -9.66 1.36
N THR A 204 3.04 -10.43 0.32
CA THR A 204 2.24 -11.55 -0.20
C THR A 204 1.98 -12.59 0.90
N LEU A 205 3.02 -12.95 1.64
CA LEU A 205 2.92 -13.88 2.77
C LEU A 205 2.05 -13.34 3.90
N SER A 206 2.14 -12.03 4.13
CA SER A 206 1.29 -11.34 5.12
C SER A 206 -0.18 -11.33 4.70
N VAL A 207 -0.47 -11.06 3.44
CA VAL A 207 -1.84 -11.14 2.88
C VAL A 207 -2.37 -12.56 3.01
N ARG A 208 -1.62 -13.59 2.61
CA ARG A 208 -1.99 -15.01 2.80
C ARG A 208 -2.32 -15.31 4.26
N ASN A 209 -1.47 -14.86 5.18
CA ASN A 209 -1.66 -15.08 6.62
C ASN A 209 -2.93 -14.42 7.16
N VAL A 210 -3.28 -13.23 6.64
CA VAL A 210 -4.43 -12.45 7.09
C VAL A 210 -5.74 -12.94 6.47
N THR A 211 -5.72 -13.26 5.16
CA THR A 211 -6.92 -13.61 4.38
C THR A 211 -7.20 -15.10 4.33
N GLY A 212 -6.18 -15.93 4.58
CA GLY A 212 -6.22 -17.37 4.37
C GLY A 212 -6.13 -17.79 2.89
N LYS A 213 -5.82 -16.86 1.97
CA LYS A 213 -5.72 -17.11 0.53
C LYS A 213 -4.47 -16.44 -0.04
N ASP A 214 -3.88 -17.05 -1.05
CA ASP A 214 -2.83 -16.40 -1.85
C ASP A 214 -3.43 -15.25 -2.65
N PRO A 215 -2.85 -14.04 -2.57
CA PRO A 215 -3.22 -12.98 -3.50
C PRO A 215 -2.60 -13.24 -4.88
N ASP A 216 -3.23 -12.73 -5.92
CA ASP A 216 -2.56 -12.62 -7.21
C ASP A 216 -1.38 -11.65 -7.11
N THR A 217 -0.26 -11.98 -7.77
CA THR A 217 0.96 -11.19 -7.69
C THR A 217 1.42 -10.73 -9.06
N TYR A 218 1.68 -9.43 -9.20
CA TYR A 218 2.09 -8.83 -10.45
C TYR A 218 3.27 -7.88 -10.28
N PHE A 219 4.10 -7.81 -11.34
CA PHE A 219 5.02 -6.71 -11.55
C PHE A 219 4.38 -5.68 -12.48
N ALA A 220 4.36 -4.42 -12.05
CA ALA A 220 4.08 -3.32 -12.93
C ALA A 220 5.37 -2.93 -13.65
N ASP A 221 5.50 -3.34 -14.91
CA ASP A 221 6.74 -3.18 -15.70
C ASP A 221 6.77 -1.82 -16.37
N TYR A 222 7.59 -0.92 -15.83
CA TYR A 222 7.81 0.45 -16.33
C TYR A 222 9.12 0.60 -17.12
N ARG A 223 9.84 -0.49 -17.38
CA ARG A 223 11.12 -0.45 -18.10
C ARG A 223 10.99 0.06 -19.54
N ASN A 224 9.82 -0.15 -20.14
CA ASN A 224 9.49 0.36 -21.46
C ASN A 224 8.32 1.34 -21.36
N HIS A 225 8.62 2.64 -21.41
CA HIS A 225 7.63 3.71 -21.31
C HIS A 225 6.57 3.69 -22.43
N SER A 226 6.89 3.08 -23.58
CA SER A 226 5.96 2.94 -24.71
C SER A 226 5.07 1.70 -24.60
N ASN A 227 5.37 0.78 -23.69
CA ASN A 227 4.65 -0.47 -23.52
C ASN A 227 4.72 -0.95 -22.06
N MET A 228 4.16 -0.13 -21.17
CA MET A 228 4.02 -0.50 -19.77
C MET A 228 2.94 -1.55 -19.63
N ARG A 229 3.21 -2.61 -18.86
CA ARG A 229 2.28 -3.72 -18.66
C ARG A 229 2.43 -4.36 -17.29
N MET A 230 1.37 -5.01 -16.87
CA MET A 230 1.40 -5.93 -15.73
C MET A 230 1.92 -7.28 -16.20
N GLN A 231 2.82 -7.87 -15.42
CA GLN A 231 3.39 -9.18 -15.66
C GLN A 231 3.25 -10.03 -14.41
N ASP A 232 2.85 -11.28 -14.54
CA ASP A 232 3.00 -12.22 -13.44
C ASP A 232 4.50 -12.56 -13.22
N LEU A 233 4.81 -13.25 -12.13
CA LEU A 233 6.21 -13.58 -11.81
C LEU A 233 6.87 -14.43 -12.93
N LYS A 234 6.10 -15.29 -13.59
CA LYS A 234 6.58 -16.18 -14.62
C LYS A 234 6.93 -15.45 -15.92
N GLU A 235 6.15 -14.40 -16.23
CA GLU A 235 6.41 -13.52 -17.37
C GLU A 235 7.56 -12.53 -17.10
N ALA A 236 7.81 -12.22 -15.82
CA ALA A 236 8.84 -11.28 -15.40
C ALA A 236 10.25 -11.90 -15.33
N ILE A 237 10.37 -13.23 -15.27
CA ILE A 237 11.62 -14.00 -15.28
C ILE A 237 12.08 -14.23 -16.70
#